data_695bc0b5e3e1a22d6eb245527d49d8d2
#
_entry.id   695bc0b5e3e1a22d6eb245527d49d8d2
#
_cell.length_a   1.000
_cell.length_b   1.000
_cell.length_c   1.000
_cell.angle_alpha   90.00
_cell.angle_beta   90.00
_cell.angle_gamma   90.00
#
_symmetry.space_group_name_H-M   'P 1'
#
loop_
_entity.id
_entity.type
_entity.pdbx_description
1 polymer ?
#
loop_
_entity_poly.entity_id
_entity_poly.type
_entity_poly.pdbx_seq_one_letter_code
_entity_poly.pdbx_strand_id
1 'polypeptide(L)'
;MEKVVISHKYGFRFEFRENLDDECFAGVNATQCERVDNALIGVLPALGYKPTLYISCFGVYDRHNRGKGYGRKMLKWLKDYFNGCVLWLEVSSLGPMTNEQLIGFYKSEGFIESPDNNDRSYPLMYMEL
;
A
#
# COMPACT_ATOMS: atom_id res chain seq x y z
N MET A 1 -19.19 -7.60 9.75
CA MET A 1 -17.79 -7.18 9.46
C MET A 1 -17.66 -5.69 9.66
N GLU A 2 -16.70 -5.28 10.44
CA GLU A 2 -16.46 -3.89 10.78
C GLU A 2 -15.30 -3.31 9.98
N LYS A 3 -15.46 -2.09 9.51
CA LYS A 3 -14.40 -1.28 8.91
C LYS A 3 -13.94 -0.28 9.95
N VAL A 4 -12.64 -0.26 10.23
CA VAL A 4 -12.08 0.62 11.24
C VAL A 4 -11.02 1.51 10.59
N VAL A 5 -11.16 2.82 10.81
CA VAL A 5 -10.18 3.80 10.34
C VAL A 5 -9.57 4.47 11.56
N ILE A 6 -8.25 4.39 11.67
CA ILE A 6 -7.51 4.96 12.78
C ILE A 6 -6.60 6.05 12.23
N SER A 7 -6.83 7.29 12.68
CA SER A 7 -5.96 8.41 12.37
C SER A 7 -4.79 8.46 13.36
N HIS A 8 -3.59 8.75 12.87
CA HIS A 8 -2.43 8.97 13.72
C HIS A 8 -1.60 10.13 13.17
N LYS A 9 -0.57 10.55 13.92
CA LYS A 9 0.18 11.78 13.63
C LYS A 9 0.72 11.88 12.20
N TYR A 10 1.10 10.76 11.58
CA TYR A 10 1.76 10.74 10.28
C TYR A 10 0.94 10.08 9.17
N GLY A 11 -0.29 9.66 9.47
CA GLY A 11 -1.11 8.98 8.48
C GLY A 11 -2.31 8.27 9.06
N PHE A 12 -2.69 7.18 8.39
CA PHE A 12 -3.88 6.44 8.72
C PHE A 12 -3.64 4.95 8.67
N ARG A 13 -4.41 4.24 9.50
CA ARG A 13 -4.57 2.80 9.37
C ARG A 13 -6.03 2.50 9.02
N PHE A 14 -6.23 1.73 7.98
CA PHE A 14 -7.53 1.17 7.62
C PHE A 14 -7.48 -0.33 7.84
N GLU A 15 -8.50 -0.88 8.51
CA GLU A 15 -8.52 -2.30 8.82
C GLU A 15 -9.94 -2.88 8.79
N PHE A 16 -10.01 -4.20 8.59
CA PHE A 16 -11.23 -4.97 8.71
C PHE A 16 -11.18 -5.85 9.93
N ARG A 17 -12.30 -5.91 10.67
CA ARG A 17 -12.52 -6.79 11.81
C ARG A 17 -13.87 -7.48 11.65
N GLU A 18 -14.03 -8.68 12.18
CA GLU A 18 -15.36 -9.30 12.24
C GLU A 18 -16.26 -8.51 13.18
N ASN A 19 -15.77 -8.22 14.38
CA ASN A 19 -16.42 -7.37 15.37
C ASN A 19 -15.41 -6.37 15.92
N LEU A 20 -15.89 -5.28 16.51
CA LEU A 20 -15.01 -4.21 17.03
C LEU A 20 -14.03 -4.70 18.10
N ASP A 21 -14.41 -5.74 18.87
CA ASP A 21 -13.58 -6.30 19.94
C ASP A 21 -12.58 -7.36 19.44
N ASP A 22 -12.68 -7.77 18.18
CA ASP A 22 -11.79 -8.76 17.60
C ASP A 22 -10.51 -8.13 17.06
N GLU A 23 -9.46 -8.94 16.89
CA GLU A 23 -8.28 -8.51 16.15
C GLU A 23 -8.62 -8.28 14.67
N CYS A 24 -7.90 -7.39 14.02
CA CYS A 24 -8.09 -7.17 12.60
C CYS A 24 -7.58 -8.37 11.80
N PHE A 25 -8.30 -8.76 10.75
CA PHE A 25 -7.88 -9.82 9.83
C PHE A 25 -7.29 -9.29 8.52
N ALA A 26 -7.44 -8.02 8.25
CA ALA A 26 -6.83 -7.35 7.12
C ALA A 26 -6.55 -5.89 7.48
N GLY A 27 -5.47 -5.34 6.99
CA GLY A 27 -5.14 -3.97 7.30
C GLY A 27 -4.08 -3.39 6.39
N VAL A 28 -4.02 -2.06 6.38
CA VAL A 28 -3.03 -1.29 5.64
C VAL A 28 -2.72 0.00 6.39
N ASN A 29 -1.45 0.37 6.43
CA ASN A 29 -1.02 1.69 6.89
C ASN A 29 -0.62 2.54 5.70
N ALA A 30 -1.05 3.80 5.69
CA ALA A 30 -0.56 4.82 4.78
C ALA A 30 0.07 5.92 5.60
N THR A 31 1.38 6.10 5.49
CA THR A 31 2.17 6.96 6.36
C THR A 31 2.94 7.98 5.55
N GLN A 32 2.90 9.25 5.98
CA GLN A 32 3.76 10.28 5.41
C GLN A 32 5.16 10.11 5.99
N CYS A 33 6.13 9.83 5.10
CA CYS A 33 7.54 9.70 5.50
C CYS A 33 8.27 11.01 5.30
N GLU A 34 9.16 11.35 6.23
CA GLU A 34 10.02 12.54 6.11
C GLU A 34 11.03 12.37 4.98
N ARG A 35 11.44 11.14 4.72
CA ARG A 35 12.40 10.83 3.66
C ARG A 35 11.72 9.95 2.61
N VAL A 36 11.90 10.35 1.37
CA VAL A 36 11.45 9.59 0.22
C VAL A 36 12.63 8.78 -0.30
N ASP A 37 12.38 7.51 -0.66
CA ASP A 37 13.41 6.66 -1.25
C ASP A 37 13.96 7.28 -2.53
N ASN A 38 15.27 7.13 -2.77
CA ASN A 38 15.95 7.69 -3.94
C ASN A 38 15.30 7.23 -5.26
N ALA A 39 14.78 6.00 -5.30
CA ALA A 39 14.10 5.48 -6.48
C ALA A 39 12.82 6.24 -6.81
N LEU A 40 12.19 6.88 -5.81
CA LEU A 40 11.00 7.71 -6.01
C LEU A 40 11.38 9.18 -6.27
N ILE A 41 12.43 9.69 -5.65
CA ILE A 41 12.87 11.07 -5.83
C ILE A 41 13.08 11.38 -7.31
N GLY A 42 13.64 10.46 -8.09
CA GLY A 42 13.90 10.65 -9.51
C GLY A 42 12.66 10.87 -10.36
N VAL A 43 11.49 10.41 -9.91
CA VAL A 43 10.22 10.54 -10.65
C VAL A 43 9.33 11.67 -10.14
N LEU A 44 9.58 12.20 -8.94
CA LEU A 44 8.75 13.24 -8.33
C LEU A 44 8.59 14.51 -9.19
N PRO A 45 9.62 15.02 -9.89
CA PRO A 45 9.43 16.20 -10.74
C PRO A 45 8.36 15.98 -11.82
N ALA A 46 8.34 14.80 -12.44
CA ALA A 46 7.33 14.46 -13.45
C ALA A 46 5.93 14.33 -12.86
N LEU A 47 5.82 14.06 -11.55
CA LEU A 47 4.56 13.94 -10.81
C LEU A 47 4.14 15.27 -10.15
N GLY A 48 4.81 16.39 -10.43
CA GLY A 48 4.46 17.70 -9.89
C GLY A 48 4.73 17.87 -8.40
N TYR A 49 5.66 17.09 -7.83
CA TYR A 49 6.02 17.12 -6.42
C TYR A 49 4.81 16.93 -5.47
N LYS A 50 3.86 16.10 -5.85
CA LYS A 50 2.72 15.79 -5.00
C LYS A 50 3.15 15.16 -3.68
N PRO A 51 2.36 15.32 -2.61
CA PRO A 51 2.63 14.63 -1.34
C PRO A 51 2.73 13.12 -1.56
N THR A 52 3.64 12.47 -0.83
CA THR A 52 3.86 11.03 -0.92
C THR A 52 3.44 10.32 0.36
N LEU A 53 2.83 9.15 0.21
CA LEU A 53 2.44 8.29 1.32
C LEU A 53 3.01 6.90 1.10
N TYR A 54 3.71 6.41 2.11
CA TYR A 54 4.25 5.05 2.12
C TYR A 54 3.21 4.07 2.63
N ILE A 55 2.96 3.03 1.85
CA ILE A 55 2.07 1.94 2.25
C ILE A 55 2.90 0.87 2.95
N SER A 56 2.54 0.59 4.20
CA SER A 56 3.16 -0.47 4.99
C SER A 56 2.09 -1.38 5.59
N CYS A 57 2.50 -2.54 6.07
CA CYS A 57 1.63 -3.50 6.75
C CYS A 57 0.37 -3.86 5.93
N PHE A 58 0.49 -3.84 4.61
CA PHE A 58 -0.62 -4.19 3.74
C PHE A 58 -0.77 -5.71 3.66
N GLY A 59 -1.94 -6.21 4.05
CA GLY A 59 -2.18 -7.64 3.96
C GLY A 59 -3.53 -8.09 4.50
N VAL A 60 -3.88 -9.32 4.12
CA VAL A 60 -4.97 -10.08 4.70
C VAL A 60 -4.34 -11.16 5.56
N TYR A 61 -4.43 -11.00 6.88
CA TYR A 61 -3.68 -11.81 7.85
C TYR A 61 -4.34 -13.15 8.13
N ASP A 62 -5.67 -13.20 8.03
CA ASP A 62 -6.43 -14.42 8.24
C ASP A 62 -6.57 -15.16 6.93
N ARG A 63 -6.06 -16.39 6.91
CA ARG A 63 -6.13 -17.31 5.79
C ARG A 63 -7.54 -17.49 5.24
N HIS A 64 -8.56 -17.54 6.11
CA HIS A 64 -9.96 -17.73 5.69
C HIS A 64 -10.53 -16.54 4.92
N ASN A 65 -9.95 -15.37 5.08
CA ASN A 65 -10.40 -14.16 4.41
C ASN A 65 -9.61 -13.83 3.15
N ARG A 66 -8.62 -14.63 2.78
CA ARG A 66 -7.87 -14.45 1.54
C ARG A 66 -8.70 -14.84 0.34
N GLY A 67 -8.48 -14.17 -0.80
CA GLY A 67 -9.22 -14.41 -2.02
C GLY A 67 -10.62 -13.82 -2.07
N LYS A 68 -11.02 -13.03 -1.08
CA LYS A 68 -12.34 -12.38 -0.99
C LYS A 68 -12.34 -10.93 -1.44
N GLY A 69 -11.22 -10.42 -1.95
CA GLY A 69 -11.12 -9.05 -2.47
C GLY A 69 -10.86 -7.98 -1.42
N TYR A 70 -10.47 -8.31 -0.20
CA TYR A 70 -10.20 -7.32 0.84
C TYR A 70 -9.00 -6.43 0.50
N GLY A 71 -7.97 -6.98 -0.12
CA GLY A 71 -6.82 -6.19 -0.59
C GLY A 71 -7.23 -5.10 -1.56
N ARG A 72 -8.08 -5.41 -2.53
CA ARG A 72 -8.61 -4.43 -3.48
C ARG A 72 -9.49 -3.39 -2.80
N LYS A 73 -10.31 -3.80 -1.84
CA LYS A 73 -11.16 -2.86 -1.08
C LYS A 73 -10.31 -1.87 -0.30
N MET A 74 -9.22 -2.32 0.33
CA MET A 74 -8.31 -1.44 1.06
C MET A 74 -7.59 -0.47 0.13
N LEU A 75 -7.09 -0.93 -1.02
CA LEU A 75 -6.47 -0.06 -2.01
C LEU A 75 -7.45 0.95 -2.59
N LYS A 76 -8.69 0.54 -2.87
CA LYS A 76 -9.72 1.44 -3.34
C LYS A 76 -9.99 2.56 -2.32
N TRP A 77 -10.07 2.20 -1.05
CA TRP A 77 -10.25 3.18 0.00
C TRP A 77 -9.09 4.18 0.04
N LEU A 78 -7.85 3.70 -0.06
CA LEU A 78 -6.69 4.58 -0.09
C LEU A 78 -6.70 5.53 -1.29
N LYS A 79 -7.05 5.02 -2.47
CA LYS A 79 -7.15 5.82 -3.70
C LYS A 79 -8.19 6.94 -3.55
N ASP A 80 -9.34 6.61 -2.99
CA ASP A 80 -10.44 7.57 -2.84
C ASP A 80 -10.13 8.60 -1.75
N TYR A 81 -9.49 8.16 -0.67
CA TYR A 81 -9.21 9.03 0.49
C TYR A 81 -8.02 9.97 0.25
N PHE A 82 -6.96 9.49 -0.38
CA PHE A 82 -5.73 10.25 -0.60
C PHE A 82 -5.59 10.76 -2.04
N ASN A 83 -6.67 11.16 -2.64
CA ASN A 83 -6.66 11.75 -3.97
C ASN A 83 -5.69 12.94 -4.02
N GLY A 84 -4.87 13.01 -5.07
CA GLY A 84 -3.86 14.06 -5.21
C GLY A 84 -2.50 13.74 -4.59
N CYS A 85 -2.31 12.54 -4.04
CA CYS A 85 -1.05 12.08 -3.48
C CYS A 85 -0.39 11.04 -4.40
N VAL A 86 0.87 10.74 -4.10
CA VAL A 86 1.57 9.59 -4.69
C VAL A 86 1.67 8.51 -3.62
N LEU A 87 1.10 7.35 -3.89
CA LEU A 87 1.25 6.19 -3.04
C LEU A 87 2.49 5.41 -3.49
N TRP A 88 3.29 4.94 -2.54
CA TRP A 88 4.45 4.10 -2.86
C TRP A 88 4.64 3.00 -1.84
N LEU A 89 5.26 1.93 -2.28
CA LEU A 89 5.52 0.77 -1.45
C LEU A 89 6.77 0.04 -1.93
N GLU A 90 7.28 -0.82 -1.07
CA GLU A 90 8.33 -1.76 -1.41
C GLU A 90 7.72 -3.17 -1.41
N VAL A 91 7.90 -3.90 -2.52
CA VAL A 91 7.34 -5.25 -2.63
C VAL A 91 8.18 -6.21 -1.82
N SER A 92 7.56 -6.81 -0.81
CA SER A 92 8.20 -7.81 0.05
C SER A 92 7.20 -8.90 0.39
N SER A 93 7.47 -10.12 -0.06
CA SER A 93 6.61 -11.25 0.24
C SER A 93 6.89 -11.78 1.65
N LEU A 94 5.93 -11.59 2.55
CA LEU A 94 5.93 -12.18 3.88
C LEU A 94 4.84 -13.25 4.04
N GLY A 95 4.13 -13.55 2.97
CA GLY A 95 3.00 -14.46 2.95
C GLY A 95 3.09 -15.49 1.83
N PRO A 96 1.96 -16.11 1.46
CA PRO A 96 1.93 -17.18 0.46
C PRO A 96 2.21 -16.73 -0.96
N MET A 97 2.06 -15.43 -1.26
CA MET A 97 2.33 -14.90 -2.60
C MET A 97 3.83 -14.68 -2.81
N THR A 98 4.32 -15.00 -4.01
CA THR A 98 5.68 -14.64 -4.40
C THR A 98 5.79 -13.16 -4.70
N ASN A 99 7.02 -12.62 -4.76
CA ASN A 99 7.21 -11.22 -5.17
C ASN A 99 6.64 -10.96 -6.57
N GLU A 100 6.80 -11.90 -7.49
CA GLU A 100 6.24 -11.77 -8.85
C GLU A 100 4.71 -11.68 -8.83
N GLN A 101 4.06 -12.48 -8.01
CA GLN A 101 2.60 -12.44 -7.83
C GLN A 101 2.16 -11.12 -7.24
N LEU A 102 2.88 -10.60 -6.23
CA LEU A 102 2.59 -9.30 -5.63
C LEU A 102 2.76 -8.16 -6.63
N ILE A 103 3.83 -8.17 -7.40
CA ILE A 103 4.06 -7.17 -8.46
C ILE A 103 2.91 -7.19 -9.46
N GLY A 104 2.48 -8.37 -9.89
CA GLY A 104 1.34 -8.53 -10.79
C GLY A 104 0.06 -7.97 -10.20
N PHE A 105 -0.20 -8.24 -8.91
CA PHE A 105 -1.35 -7.69 -8.21
C PHE A 105 -1.32 -6.16 -8.16
N TYR A 106 -0.20 -5.57 -7.75
CA TYR A 106 -0.08 -4.12 -7.67
C TYR A 106 -0.18 -3.47 -9.05
N LYS A 107 0.40 -4.07 -10.09
CA LYS A 107 0.24 -3.57 -11.47
C LYS A 107 -1.23 -3.58 -11.89
N SER A 108 -1.97 -4.62 -11.56
CA SER A 108 -3.40 -4.71 -11.88
C SER A 108 -4.22 -3.63 -11.18
N GLU A 109 -3.71 -3.10 -10.07
CA GLU A 109 -4.35 -2.01 -9.31
C GLU A 109 -3.85 -0.62 -9.73
N GLY A 110 -2.93 -0.53 -10.68
CA GLY A 110 -2.46 0.73 -11.23
C GLY A 110 -1.07 1.18 -10.78
N PHE A 111 -0.37 0.39 -9.98
CA PHE A 111 0.99 0.70 -9.57
C PHE A 111 1.98 0.47 -10.71
N ILE A 112 3.03 1.26 -10.71
CA ILE A 112 4.11 1.21 -11.70
C ILE A 112 5.42 0.92 -10.97
N GLU A 113 6.26 0.06 -11.52
CA GLU A 113 7.60 -0.16 -11.00
C GLU A 113 8.46 1.09 -11.21
N SER A 114 9.25 1.47 -10.21
CA SER A 114 10.23 2.53 -10.36
C SER A 114 11.27 2.15 -11.41
N PRO A 115 11.71 3.08 -12.27
CA PRO A 115 12.79 2.80 -13.22
C PRO A 115 14.12 2.48 -12.55
N ASP A 116 14.30 2.86 -11.28
CA ASP A 116 15.55 2.67 -10.53
C ASP A 116 15.52 1.42 -9.63
N ASN A 117 14.75 0.39 -9.99
CA ASN A 117 14.64 -0.85 -9.22
C ASN A 117 15.81 -1.83 -9.45
N ASN A 118 16.78 -1.48 -10.26
CA ASN A 118 17.93 -2.33 -10.51
C ASN A 118 18.66 -2.63 -9.19
N ASP A 119 19.01 -3.90 -8.97
CA ASP A 119 19.73 -4.38 -7.80
C ASP A 119 19.01 -4.24 -6.46
N ARG A 120 17.70 -3.95 -6.47
CA ARG A 120 16.90 -3.90 -5.24
C ARG A 120 16.36 -5.27 -4.86
N SER A 121 16.55 -5.66 -3.60
CA SER A 121 15.92 -6.86 -3.05
C SER A 121 14.40 -6.68 -2.90
N TYR A 122 13.95 -5.45 -2.68
CA TYR A 122 12.56 -5.08 -2.51
C TYR A 122 12.19 -4.02 -3.55
N PRO A 123 11.64 -4.42 -4.71
CA PRO A 123 11.27 -3.46 -5.75
C PRO A 123 10.30 -2.40 -5.26
N LEU A 124 10.56 -1.15 -5.60
CA LEU A 124 9.68 -0.04 -5.27
C LEU A 124 8.64 0.13 -6.38
N MET A 125 7.39 0.27 -5.99
CA MET A 125 6.29 0.60 -6.89
C MET A 125 5.56 1.83 -6.39
N TYR A 126 4.99 2.60 -7.30
CA TYR A 126 4.26 3.81 -6.95
C TYR A 126 3.05 4.01 -7.86
N MET A 127 2.12 4.86 -7.40
CA MET A 127 0.95 5.24 -8.17
C MET A 127 0.59 6.68 -7.86
N GLU A 128 0.41 7.48 -8.91
CA GLU A 128 -0.12 8.84 -8.80
C GLU A 128 -1.65 8.80 -8.71
N LEU A 129 -2.22 9.49 -7.75
CA LEU A 129 -3.66 9.58 -7.56
C LEU A 129 -4.23 10.91 -8.03
#